data_e4ad378ed560deb4e2c8193e706a9a4a
#
_entry.id   e4ad378ed560deb4e2c8193e706a9a4a
#
_cell.length_a   1.000
_cell.length_b   1.000
_cell.length_c   1.000
_cell.angle_alpha   90.00
_cell.angle_beta   90.00
_cell.angle_gamma   90.00
#
_symmetry.space_group_name_H-M   'P 1'
#
loop_
_entity.id
_entity.type
_entity.pdbx_description
1 polymer ?
#
loop_
_entity_poly.entity_id
_entity_poly.type
_entity_poly.pdbx_seq_one_letter_code
_entity_poly.pdbx_strand_id
1 'polypeptide(L)'
;MEVTVRLGAMKDGHIRAIDLYTLSNGGAYGEHSTTTVGLSGHKSLPLYTGGCEATRFSCDVVYTNVQAAGAYRGYGATQGIFALESTVNELAEKLHIDPVELRLKNIVREGMFMPAYFGETANACALDRCIMHCADNFHWAEKYPVRDMGNGKVRAAGMALAMQGSCISNVDVGSC
;
A
#
# COMPACT_ATOMS: atom_id res chain seq x y z
N MET A 1 -15.47 0.68 3.09
CA MET A 1 -14.60 1.86 2.95
C MET A 1 -14.55 2.28 1.50
N GLU A 2 -14.56 3.57 1.26
CA GLU A 2 -14.23 4.18 -0.02
C GLU A 2 -12.85 4.84 0.13
N VAL A 3 -11.92 4.54 -0.77
CA VAL A 3 -10.55 5.03 -0.67
C VAL A 3 -10.20 5.75 -1.96
N THR A 4 -9.81 7.00 -1.84
CA THR A 4 -9.34 7.84 -2.95
C THR A 4 -7.84 8.05 -2.84
N VAL A 5 -7.10 7.72 -3.90
CA VAL A 5 -5.66 7.91 -3.97
C VAL A 5 -5.32 8.83 -5.14
N ARG A 6 -4.43 9.79 -4.89
CA ARG A 6 -3.82 10.64 -5.92
C ARG A 6 -2.31 10.53 -5.80
N LEU A 7 -1.65 10.26 -6.91
CA LEU A 7 -0.20 10.22 -7.01
C LEU A 7 0.29 11.35 -7.90
N GLY A 8 1.26 12.11 -7.41
CA GLY A 8 2.05 13.04 -8.21
C GLY A 8 3.41 12.42 -8.50
N ALA A 9 3.74 12.26 -9.78
CA ALA A 9 5.01 11.65 -10.19
C ALA A 9 5.68 12.46 -11.31
N MET A 10 6.99 12.33 -11.38
CA MET A 10 7.78 12.81 -12.51
C MET A 10 7.66 11.84 -13.70
N LYS A 11 7.96 12.31 -14.90
CA LYS A 11 7.92 11.47 -16.12
C LYS A 11 8.88 10.28 -16.07
N ASP A 12 9.93 10.36 -15.27
CA ASP A 12 10.89 9.28 -15.06
C ASP A 12 10.42 8.23 -14.03
N GLY A 13 9.21 8.41 -13.49
CA GLY A 13 8.58 7.49 -12.55
C GLY A 13 8.84 7.77 -11.08
N HIS A 14 9.58 8.82 -10.70
CA HIS A 14 9.72 9.16 -9.28
C HIS A 14 8.41 9.74 -8.73
N ILE A 15 7.85 9.10 -7.72
CA ILE A 15 6.67 9.57 -6.98
C ILE A 15 7.11 10.67 -6.03
N ARG A 16 6.53 11.87 -6.19
CA ARG A 16 6.88 13.06 -5.40
C ARG A 16 5.81 13.44 -4.40
N ALA A 17 4.57 13.06 -4.64
CA ALA A 17 3.47 13.37 -3.74
C ALA A 17 2.44 12.24 -3.69
N ILE A 18 1.89 11.99 -2.50
CA ILE A 18 0.81 11.03 -2.28
C ILE A 18 -0.28 11.71 -1.45
N ASP A 19 -1.50 11.66 -1.95
CA ASP A 19 -2.70 12.08 -1.23
C ASP A 19 -3.67 10.90 -1.13
N LEU A 20 -3.96 10.45 0.07
CA LEU A 20 -4.86 9.34 0.35
C LEU A 20 -5.98 9.80 1.29
N TYR A 21 -7.22 9.63 0.85
CA TYR A 21 -8.41 9.88 1.64
C TYR A 21 -9.23 8.61 1.78
N THR A 22 -9.69 8.33 2.99
CA THR A 22 -10.55 7.18 3.27
C THR A 22 -11.84 7.60 3.98
N LEU A 23 -12.98 7.29 3.36
CA LEU A 23 -14.29 7.36 4.00
C LEU A 23 -14.70 5.97 4.48
N SER A 24 -15.03 5.82 5.75
CA SER A 24 -15.38 4.54 6.35
C SER A 24 -16.77 4.58 7.00
N ASN A 25 -17.56 3.56 6.71
CA ASN A 25 -18.77 3.28 7.46
C ASN A 25 -18.37 2.55 8.76
N GLY A 26 -18.49 3.25 9.89
CA GLY A 26 -18.18 2.73 11.22
C GLY A 26 -19.26 1.84 11.83
N GLY A 27 -20.46 1.84 11.22
CA GLY A 27 -21.62 1.17 11.81
C GLY A 27 -22.11 1.83 13.11
N ALA A 28 -22.78 1.08 13.93
CA ALA A 28 -23.23 1.53 15.25
C ALA A 28 -22.09 1.43 16.28
N TYR A 29 -22.11 2.29 17.29
CA TYR A 29 -21.23 2.26 18.48
C TYR A 29 -19.75 2.57 18.27
N GLY A 30 -19.28 2.70 17.07
CA GLY A 30 -17.90 3.11 16.75
C GLY A 30 -16.84 2.03 16.90
N GLU A 31 -16.82 1.24 17.96
CA GLU A 31 -15.87 0.12 18.20
C GLU A 31 -14.43 0.50 17.77
N HIS A 32 -13.80 -0.34 16.97
CA HIS A 32 -12.46 -0.12 16.40
C HIS A 32 -12.45 0.66 15.07
N SER A 33 -13.56 1.28 14.70
CA SER A 33 -13.71 1.87 13.35
C SER A 33 -12.71 2.99 13.07
N THR A 34 -12.39 3.84 14.05
CA THR A 34 -11.40 4.92 13.91
C THR A 34 -9.99 4.38 13.68
N THR A 35 -9.58 3.38 14.44
CA THR A 35 -8.28 2.73 14.25
C THR A 35 -8.20 2.01 12.90
N THR A 36 -9.27 1.29 12.54
CA THR A 36 -9.33 0.56 11.27
C THR A 36 -9.18 1.51 10.08
N VAL A 37 -9.85 2.66 10.09
CA VAL A 37 -9.70 3.63 8.99
C VAL A 37 -8.32 4.27 9.00
N GLY A 38 -7.77 4.60 10.15
CA GLY A 38 -6.42 5.17 10.29
C GLY A 38 -5.34 4.26 9.71
N LEU A 39 -5.47 2.95 9.92
CA LEU A 39 -4.51 1.98 9.40
C LEU A 39 -4.56 1.83 7.87
N SER A 40 -5.61 2.28 7.21
CA SER A 40 -5.64 2.32 5.74
C SER A 40 -4.55 3.22 5.15
N GLY A 41 -4.24 4.35 5.81
CA GLY A 41 -3.11 5.20 5.45
C GLY A 41 -1.81 4.76 6.10
N HIS A 42 -1.82 4.53 7.42
CA HIS A 42 -0.63 4.25 8.20
C HIS A 42 0.15 2.98 7.76
N LYS A 43 -0.51 2.01 7.15
CA LYS A 43 0.12 0.78 6.67
C LYS A 43 0.37 0.75 5.16
N SER A 44 -0.17 1.69 4.40
CA SER A 44 0.06 1.76 2.95
C SER A 44 1.09 2.81 2.55
N LEU A 45 0.96 4.03 3.08
CA LEU A 45 1.81 5.16 2.71
C LEU A 45 3.31 4.93 2.94
N PRO A 46 3.75 4.33 4.07
CA PRO A 46 5.18 4.16 4.35
C PRO A 46 5.94 3.39 3.28
N LEU A 47 5.26 2.54 2.52
CA LEU A 47 5.89 1.79 1.42
C LEU A 47 6.61 2.69 0.40
N TYR A 48 6.10 3.93 0.18
CA TYR A 48 6.56 4.82 -0.89
C TYR A 48 6.96 6.21 -0.42
N THR A 49 6.86 6.53 0.87
CA THR A 49 7.07 7.91 1.34
C THR A 49 8.52 8.29 1.57
N GLY A 50 9.46 7.36 1.47
CA GLY A 50 10.88 7.66 1.67
C GLY A 50 11.48 8.66 0.68
N GLY A 51 10.92 8.78 -0.51
CA GLY A 51 11.34 9.74 -1.55
C GLY A 51 10.33 10.85 -1.86
N CYS A 52 9.19 10.90 -1.15
CA CYS A 52 8.15 11.88 -1.40
C CYS A 52 8.47 13.24 -0.77
N GLU A 53 8.15 14.31 -1.52
CA GLU A 53 8.22 15.70 -1.03
C GLU A 53 6.99 16.09 -0.22
N ALA A 54 5.83 15.49 -0.54
CA ALA A 54 4.57 15.77 0.12
C ALA A 54 3.74 14.49 0.29
N THR A 55 3.23 14.30 1.51
CA THR A 55 2.32 13.19 1.82
C THR A 55 1.17 13.72 2.65
N ARG A 56 -0.04 13.36 2.23
CA ARG A 56 -1.25 13.67 2.98
C ARG A 56 -2.07 12.41 3.17
N PHE A 57 -2.54 12.21 4.40
CA PHE A 57 -3.58 11.25 4.73
C PHE A 57 -4.70 11.95 5.48
N SER A 58 -5.94 11.73 5.05
CA SER A 58 -7.12 12.15 5.78
C SER A 58 -8.19 11.07 5.73
N CYS A 59 -9.03 11.01 6.74
CA CYS A 59 -10.09 10.02 6.80
C CYS A 59 -11.28 10.54 7.59
N ASP A 60 -12.45 10.05 7.22
CA ASP A 60 -13.69 10.23 7.94
C ASP A 60 -14.32 8.88 8.27
N VAL A 61 -14.90 8.80 9.47
CA VAL A 61 -15.68 7.64 9.92
C VAL A 61 -17.07 8.12 10.26
N VAL A 62 -18.06 7.52 9.64
CA VAL A 62 -19.47 7.89 9.86
C VAL A 62 -20.21 6.79 10.59
N TYR A 63 -21.06 7.17 11.53
CA TYR A 63 -21.98 6.24 12.17
C TYR A 63 -23.15 5.92 11.25
N THR A 64 -23.58 4.68 11.29
CA THR A 64 -24.76 4.19 10.56
C THR A 64 -25.51 3.15 11.39
N ASN A 65 -26.71 2.77 10.93
CA ASN A 65 -27.55 1.79 11.62
C ASN A 65 -27.25 0.33 11.20
N VAL A 66 -26.00 0.05 10.80
CA VAL A 66 -25.55 -1.31 10.49
C VAL A 66 -24.64 -1.85 11.58
N GLN A 67 -24.25 -3.10 11.48
CA GLN A 67 -23.30 -3.70 12.41
C GLN A 67 -22.02 -2.86 12.51
N ALA A 68 -21.49 -2.73 13.72
CA ALA A 68 -20.26 -2.01 13.99
C ALA A 68 -19.09 -2.57 13.16
N ALA A 69 -18.34 -1.69 12.51
CA ALA A 69 -17.09 -2.05 11.88
C ALA A 69 -16.00 -2.25 12.93
N GLY A 70 -15.12 -3.20 12.71
CA GLY A 70 -14.06 -3.51 13.66
C GLY A 70 -12.84 -4.17 13.03
N ALA A 71 -12.00 -4.69 13.90
CA ALA A 71 -10.78 -5.38 13.52
C ALA A 71 -11.10 -6.69 12.79
N TYR A 72 -10.62 -6.83 11.59
CA TYR A 72 -10.62 -8.05 10.82
C TYR A 72 -9.25 -8.21 10.14
N ARG A 73 -8.89 -9.39 9.72
CA ARG A 73 -7.57 -9.71 9.16
C ARG A 73 -7.04 -8.60 8.23
N GLY A 74 -5.90 -7.97 8.60
CA GLY A 74 -5.33 -6.81 7.96
C GLY A 74 -5.76 -5.47 8.55
N TYR A 75 -6.86 -5.38 9.30
CA TYR A 75 -7.26 -4.27 10.19
C TYR A 75 -7.22 -2.89 9.53
N GLY A 76 -7.78 -2.77 8.32
CA GLY A 76 -7.78 -1.54 7.51
C GLY A 76 -6.60 -1.41 6.55
N ALA A 77 -5.47 -2.04 6.82
CA ALA A 77 -4.31 -2.03 5.93
C ALA A 77 -4.64 -2.58 4.54
N THR A 78 -5.38 -3.66 4.48
CA THR A 78 -5.77 -4.31 3.21
C THR A 78 -6.50 -3.37 2.25
N GLN A 79 -7.41 -2.54 2.76
CA GLN A 79 -8.16 -1.59 1.94
C GLN A 79 -7.25 -0.47 1.41
N GLY A 80 -6.41 0.10 2.27
CA GLY A 80 -5.48 1.15 1.88
C GLY A 80 -4.42 0.64 0.90
N ILE A 81 -3.85 -0.52 1.16
CA ILE A 81 -2.85 -1.16 0.28
C ILE A 81 -3.48 -1.49 -1.08
N PHE A 82 -4.68 -2.07 -1.11
CA PHE A 82 -5.36 -2.35 -2.37
C PHE A 82 -5.52 -1.09 -3.23
N ALA A 83 -6.01 0.00 -2.63
CA ALA A 83 -6.21 1.26 -3.35
C ALA A 83 -4.88 1.87 -3.82
N LEU A 84 -3.87 1.94 -2.95
CA LEU A 84 -2.57 2.50 -3.30
C LEU A 84 -1.86 1.67 -4.39
N GLU A 85 -1.81 0.36 -4.23
CA GLU A 85 -1.13 -0.53 -5.17
C GLU A 85 -1.80 -0.58 -6.55
N SER A 86 -3.14 -0.49 -6.58
CA SER A 86 -3.89 -0.34 -7.83
C SER A 86 -3.52 0.97 -8.53
N THR A 87 -3.45 2.08 -7.78
CA THR A 87 -3.06 3.38 -8.34
C THR A 87 -1.60 3.40 -8.81
N VAL A 88 -0.70 2.70 -8.11
CA VAL A 88 0.70 2.53 -8.54
C VAL A 88 0.78 1.75 -9.85
N ASN A 89 -0.04 0.70 -10.03
CA ASN A 89 -0.11 -0.03 -11.30
C ASN A 89 -0.65 0.84 -12.45
N GLU A 90 -1.71 1.63 -12.19
CA GLU A 90 -2.21 2.59 -13.19
C GLU A 90 -1.17 3.65 -13.56
N LEU A 91 -0.39 4.11 -12.58
CA LEU A 91 0.72 5.05 -12.83
C LEU A 91 1.79 4.41 -13.71
N ALA A 92 2.16 3.15 -13.44
CA ALA A 92 3.13 2.40 -14.23
C ALA A 92 2.68 2.30 -15.70
N GLU A 93 1.40 1.96 -15.91
CA GLU A 93 0.81 1.88 -17.24
C GLU A 93 0.84 3.24 -17.96
N LYS A 94 0.42 4.32 -17.29
CA LYS A 94 0.41 5.67 -17.86
C LYS A 94 1.80 6.20 -18.21
N LEU A 95 2.82 5.80 -17.46
CA LEU A 95 4.21 6.20 -17.71
C LEU A 95 4.95 5.23 -18.64
N HIS A 96 4.33 4.11 -19.00
CA HIS A 96 4.95 3.01 -19.75
C HIS A 96 6.22 2.47 -19.08
N ILE A 97 6.18 2.38 -17.76
CA ILE A 97 7.25 1.81 -16.93
C ILE A 97 6.78 0.46 -16.40
N ASP A 98 7.68 -0.52 -16.36
CA ASP A 98 7.37 -1.82 -15.76
C ASP A 98 6.97 -1.65 -14.28
N PRO A 99 5.88 -2.29 -13.80
CA PRO A 99 5.42 -2.18 -12.42
C PRO A 99 6.45 -2.60 -11.37
N VAL A 100 7.34 -3.54 -11.69
CA VAL A 100 8.45 -3.96 -10.82
C VAL A 100 9.48 -2.84 -10.75
N GLU A 101 9.88 -2.28 -11.91
CA GLU A 101 10.84 -1.19 -11.99
C GLU A 101 10.33 0.07 -11.28
N LEU A 102 9.06 0.44 -11.49
CA LEU A 102 8.45 1.58 -10.81
C LEU A 102 8.49 1.43 -9.29
N ARG A 103 8.23 0.22 -8.77
CA ARG A 103 8.31 -0.06 -7.34
C ARG A 103 9.73 0.03 -6.83
N LEU A 104 10.68 -0.64 -7.47
CA LEU A 104 12.09 -0.60 -7.09
C LEU A 104 12.66 0.83 -7.03
N LYS A 105 12.13 1.73 -7.85
CA LYS A 105 12.51 3.15 -7.87
C LYS A 105 11.97 3.92 -6.66
N ASN A 106 10.81 3.55 -6.13
CA ASN A 106 10.06 4.39 -5.19
C ASN A 106 9.89 3.80 -3.79
N ILE A 107 10.16 2.52 -3.59
CA ILE A 107 9.97 1.87 -2.28
C ILE A 107 10.92 2.42 -1.22
N VAL A 108 10.46 2.34 0.03
CA VAL A 108 11.32 2.57 1.19
C VAL A 108 12.47 1.56 1.23
N ARG A 109 13.64 2.02 1.62
CA ARG A 109 14.84 1.20 1.78
C ARG A 109 15.41 1.36 3.18
N GLU A 110 16.26 0.43 3.58
CA GLU A 110 17.00 0.50 4.83
C GLU A 110 17.75 1.84 4.95
N GLY A 111 17.66 2.46 6.12
CA GLY A 111 18.22 3.78 6.41
C GLY A 111 17.35 4.97 6.01
N MET A 112 16.27 4.78 5.25
CA MET A 112 15.38 5.88 4.89
C MET A 112 14.49 6.30 6.06
N PHE A 113 14.30 7.61 6.21
CA PHE A 113 13.34 8.19 7.12
C PHE A 113 11.92 8.02 6.58
N MET A 114 11.00 7.60 7.42
CA MET A 114 9.60 7.33 7.07
C MET A 114 8.67 8.32 7.79
N PRO A 115 8.41 9.50 7.21
CA PRO A 115 7.58 10.52 7.86
C PRO A 115 6.14 10.05 8.12
N ALA A 116 5.61 9.16 7.28
CA ALA A 116 4.27 8.59 7.42
C ALA A 116 4.22 7.37 8.37
N TYR A 117 5.33 7.01 9.00
CA TYR A 117 5.40 5.90 9.96
C TYR A 117 6.09 6.36 11.25
N PHE A 118 5.36 7.07 12.10
CA PHE A 118 5.83 7.63 13.38
C PHE A 118 7.10 8.50 13.30
N GLY A 119 7.56 8.90 12.11
CA GLY A 119 8.83 9.58 11.95
C GLY A 119 10.05 8.70 12.29
N GLU A 120 9.95 7.42 12.07
CA GLU A 120 11.02 6.45 12.32
C GLU A 120 11.91 6.25 11.10
N THR A 121 13.09 5.73 11.32
CA THR A 121 14.00 5.26 10.26
C THR A 121 13.76 3.78 10.01
N ALA A 122 13.76 3.35 8.77
CA ALA A 122 13.69 1.94 8.38
C ALA A 122 15.00 1.23 8.75
N ASN A 123 15.10 0.70 9.97
CA ASN A 123 16.31 0.07 10.49
C ASN A 123 16.61 -1.29 9.84
N ALA A 124 15.57 -1.99 9.38
CA ALA A 124 15.70 -3.21 8.63
C ALA A 124 14.64 -3.23 7.52
N CYS A 125 15.06 -3.32 6.28
CA CYS A 125 14.18 -3.33 5.13
C CYS A 125 14.77 -4.18 4.00
N ALA A 126 13.98 -5.13 3.52
CA ALA A 126 14.36 -6.03 2.44
C ALA A 126 13.34 -6.04 1.29
N LEU A 127 12.54 -4.98 1.18
CA LEU A 127 11.47 -4.90 0.16
C LEU A 127 11.99 -5.05 -1.26
N ASP A 128 13.15 -4.46 -1.57
CA ASP A 128 13.80 -4.60 -2.86
C ASP A 128 14.18 -6.05 -3.17
N ARG A 129 14.77 -6.76 -2.19
CA ARG A 129 15.10 -8.18 -2.33
C ARG A 129 13.85 -9.04 -2.46
N CYS A 130 12.80 -8.72 -1.72
CA CYS A 130 11.50 -9.41 -1.85
C CYS A 130 10.91 -9.24 -3.25
N ILE A 131 10.93 -8.01 -3.79
CA ILE A 131 10.45 -7.73 -5.15
C ILE A 131 11.24 -8.54 -6.18
N MET A 132 12.57 -8.46 -6.14
CA MET A 132 13.43 -9.16 -7.08
C MET A 132 13.21 -10.68 -7.02
N HIS A 133 13.25 -11.23 -5.80
CA HIS A 133 13.05 -12.67 -5.61
C HIS A 133 11.68 -13.16 -6.09
N CYS A 134 10.61 -12.37 -5.83
CA CYS A 134 9.29 -12.70 -6.33
C CYS A 134 9.20 -12.61 -7.85
N ALA A 135 9.78 -11.56 -8.45
CA ALA A 135 9.80 -11.37 -9.90
C ALA A 135 10.56 -12.50 -10.61
N ASP A 136 11.71 -12.89 -10.10
CA ASP A 136 12.53 -13.97 -10.65
C ASP A 136 11.82 -15.33 -10.55
N ASN A 137 11.32 -15.70 -9.38
CA ASN A 137 10.62 -16.98 -9.20
C ASN A 137 9.29 -17.05 -9.97
N PHE A 138 8.63 -15.93 -10.15
CA PHE A 138 7.42 -15.84 -10.96
C PHE A 138 7.73 -15.87 -12.48
N HIS A 139 8.97 -15.65 -12.88
CA HIS A 139 9.38 -15.41 -14.27
C HIS A 139 8.63 -14.20 -14.87
N TRP A 140 8.73 -13.07 -14.18
CA TRP A 140 7.98 -11.85 -14.50
C TRP A 140 8.16 -11.41 -15.94
N ALA A 141 9.39 -11.31 -16.42
CA ALA A 141 9.73 -10.84 -17.77
C ALA A 141 9.09 -11.69 -18.89
N GLU A 142 8.79 -12.95 -18.60
CA GLU A 142 8.15 -13.85 -19.55
C GLU A 142 6.62 -13.79 -19.50
N LYS A 143 6.06 -13.42 -18.34
CA LYS A 143 4.62 -13.51 -18.07
C LYS A 143 3.90 -12.16 -18.13
N TYR A 144 4.61 -11.06 -17.91
CA TYR A 144 4.08 -9.72 -18.03
C TYR A 144 4.31 -9.17 -19.44
N PRO A 145 3.43 -8.36 -20.01
CA PRO A 145 2.13 -7.97 -19.47
C PRO A 145 1.03 -9.04 -19.71
N VAL A 146 -0.06 -8.68 -20.31
CA VAL A 146 -1.19 -9.57 -20.64
C VAL A 146 -0.86 -10.42 -21.87
N ARG A 147 -1.24 -11.69 -21.84
CA ARG A 147 -1.10 -12.61 -22.97
C ARG A 147 -2.44 -13.20 -23.37
N ASP A 148 -2.74 -13.17 -24.65
CA ASP A 148 -3.80 -13.99 -25.22
C ASP A 148 -3.32 -15.46 -25.25
N MET A 149 -4.08 -16.33 -24.60
CA MET A 149 -3.79 -17.77 -24.54
C MET A 149 -4.54 -18.57 -25.62
N GLY A 150 -5.30 -17.88 -26.49
CA GLY A 150 -6.21 -18.51 -27.43
C GLY A 150 -7.53 -18.97 -26.80
N ASN A 151 -8.47 -19.36 -27.64
CA ASN A 151 -9.79 -19.85 -27.22
C ASN A 151 -10.57 -18.91 -26.28
N GLY A 152 -10.40 -17.59 -26.43
CA GLY A 152 -11.05 -16.57 -25.59
C GLY A 152 -10.50 -16.49 -24.16
N LYS A 153 -9.35 -17.08 -23.87
CA LYS A 153 -8.70 -17.00 -22.56
C LYS A 153 -7.58 -15.97 -22.58
N VAL A 154 -7.51 -15.18 -21.52
CA VAL A 154 -6.46 -14.18 -21.30
C VAL A 154 -5.75 -14.50 -19.97
N ARG A 155 -4.43 -14.38 -19.95
CA ARG A 155 -3.61 -14.45 -18.75
C ARG A 155 -3.03 -13.07 -18.48
N ALA A 156 -3.24 -12.55 -17.28
CA ALA A 156 -2.63 -11.33 -16.80
C ALA A 156 -1.66 -11.62 -15.65
N ALA A 157 -0.60 -10.83 -15.56
CA ALA A 157 0.32 -10.81 -14.43
C ALA A 157 0.21 -9.46 -13.74
N GLY A 158 0.27 -9.45 -12.42
CA GLY A 158 0.24 -8.25 -11.60
C GLY A 158 1.16 -8.38 -10.40
N MET A 159 1.63 -7.24 -9.90
CA MET A 159 2.43 -7.16 -8.68
C MET A 159 1.79 -6.16 -7.72
N ALA A 160 1.87 -6.47 -6.44
CA ALA A 160 1.52 -5.58 -5.36
C ALA A 160 2.45 -5.82 -4.17
N LEU A 161 2.67 -4.76 -3.38
CA LEU A 161 3.39 -4.82 -2.11
C LEU A 161 2.40 -4.74 -0.96
N ALA A 162 2.78 -5.32 0.15
CA ALA A 162 2.04 -5.18 1.39
C ALA A 162 3.00 -5.13 2.57
N MET A 163 2.61 -4.39 3.60
CA MET A 163 3.25 -4.45 4.90
C MET A 163 2.20 -4.52 6.00
N GLN A 164 2.56 -5.19 7.07
CA GLN A 164 1.79 -5.20 8.31
C GLN A 164 2.78 -5.24 9.47
N GLY A 165 2.45 -4.54 10.54
CA GLY A 165 3.27 -4.58 11.76
C GLY A 165 3.30 -5.98 12.35
N SER A 166 4.45 -6.43 12.81
CA SER A 166 4.61 -7.72 13.51
C SER A 166 4.14 -7.66 14.98
N CYS A 167 3.93 -6.46 15.50
CA CYS A 167 3.34 -6.17 16.81
C CYS A 167 2.83 -4.72 16.83
N ILE A 168 2.22 -4.31 17.93
CA ILE A 168 1.85 -2.92 18.17
C ILE A 168 2.88 -2.30 19.11
N SER A 169 3.64 -1.32 18.62
CA SER A 169 4.66 -0.63 19.41
C SER A 169 4.10 -0.07 20.70
N ASN A 170 4.80 -0.32 21.81
CA ASN A 170 4.45 0.10 23.17
C ASN A 170 3.14 -0.50 23.74
N VAL A 171 2.55 -1.48 23.09
CA VAL A 171 1.32 -2.15 23.54
C VAL A 171 1.55 -3.65 23.78
N ASP A 172 2.18 -4.32 22.82
CA ASP A 172 2.43 -5.77 22.94
C ASP A 172 3.63 -6.03 23.85
N VAL A 173 3.41 -6.85 24.85
CA VAL A 173 4.45 -7.29 25.79
C VAL A 173 4.50 -8.82 25.74
N GLY A 174 5.69 -9.35 25.52
CA GLY A 174 5.96 -10.78 25.59
C GLY A 174 6.86 -11.10 26.78
N SER A 175 6.56 -12.18 27.51
CA SER A 175 7.43 -12.73 28.52
C SER A 175 7.57 -14.26 28.34
N CYS A 176 8.75 -14.79 28.59
CA CYS A 176 9.05 -16.22 28.59
C CYS A 176 9.42 -16.69 30.00
#